data_0d209b2383e4f1e1e42b19a815edfcde
#
_entry.id   0d209b2383e4f1e1e42b19a815edfcde
#
_cell.length_a   1.000
_cell.length_b   1.000
_cell.length_c   1.000
_cell.angle_alpha   90.00
_cell.angle_beta   90.00
_cell.angle_gamma   90.00
#
_symmetry.space_group_name_H-M   'P 1'
#
loop_
_entity.id
_entity.type
_entity.pdbx_description
1 polymer ?
#
loop_
_entity_poly.entity_id
_entity_poly.type
_entity_poly.pdbx_seq_one_letter_code
_entity_poly.pdbx_strand_id
1 'polypeptide(L)'
;MKEKKQKIDWYKEVLELEPGSRIFFPLARLQAEEGQLVAAVNTLQQGLAKHPDHVEARLLLVDLLFKHMDTREAQTEVDYLGKLFASYPSFWLAWSSRLASVPAMQDASLA
;
A
#
# COMPACT_ATOMS: atom_id res chain seq x y z
N MET A 1 -18.24 -4.17 -12.79
CA MET A 1 -17.24 -5.18 -13.09
C MET A 1 -16.44 -4.90 -14.35
N LYS A 2 -17.10 -4.72 -15.48
CA LYS A 2 -16.40 -4.37 -16.71
C LYS A 2 -15.64 -3.04 -16.59
N GLU A 3 -16.23 -2.08 -15.87
CA GLU A 3 -15.63 -0.76 -15.67
C GLU A 3 -14.31 -0.84 -14.91
N LYS A 4 -14.27 -1.63 -13.82
CA LYS A 4 -13.05 -1.79 -13.03
C LYS A 4 -11.97 -2.50 -13.83
N LYS A 5 -12.34 -3.53 -14.58
CA LYS A 5 -11.40 -4.25 -15.41
C LYS A 5 -10.81 -3.36 -16.50
N GLN A 6 -11.64 -2.52 -17.12
CA GLN A 6 -11.19 -1.58 -18.12
C GLN A 6 -10.23 -0.55 -17.53
N LYS A 7 -10.53 -0.06 -16.32
CA LYS A 7 -9.63 0.87 -15.62
C LYS A 7 -8.30 0.22 -15.29
N ILE A 8 -8.33 -1.03 -14.84
CA ILE A 8 -7.10 -1.76 -14.54
C ILE A 8 -6.23 -1.84 -15.79
N ASP A 9 -6.81 -2.20 -16.92
CA ASP A 9 -6.07 -2.31 -18.17
C ASP A 9 -5.49 -0.96 -18.58
N TRP A 10 -6.28 0.11 -18.44
CA TRP A 10 -5.83 1.45 -18.78
C TRP A 10 -4.68 1.91 -17.89
N TYR A 11 -4.80 1.67 -16.58
CA TYR A 11 -3.73 2.04 -15.64
C TYR A 11 -2.45 1.26 -15.92
N LYS A 12 -2.57 -0.02 -16.31
CA LYS A 12 -1.41 -0.81 -16.69
C LYS A 12 -0.71 -0.22 -17.90
N GLU A 13 -1.46 0.22 -18.89
CA GLU A 13 -0.89 0.86 -20.07
C GLU A 13 -0.16 2.15 -19.69
N VAL A 14 -0.74 2.95 -18.81
CA VAL A 14 -0.10 4.18 -18.36
C VAL A 14 1.23 3.88 -17.67
N LEU A 15 1.26 2.84 -16.83
CA LEU A 15 2.50 2.45 -16.15
C LEU A 15 3.56 1.90 -17.09
N GLU A 16 3.16 1.26 -18.17
CA GLU A 16 4.11 0.82 -19.20
C GLU A 16 4.79 2.02 -19.86
N LEU A 17 4.03 3.08 -20.11
CA LEU A 17 4.57 4.30 -20.72
C LEU A 17 5.33 5.16 -19.72
N GLU A 18 4.86 5.22 -18.49
CA GLU A 18 5.47 6.02 -17.42
C GLU A 18 5.62 5.19 -16.15
N PRO A 19 6.68 4.38 -16.03
CA PRO A 19 6.86 3.51 -14.86
C PRO A 19 6.95 4.25 -13.53
N GLY A 20 7.33 5.52 -13.54
CA GLY A 20 7.40 6.34 -12.33
C GLY A 20 6.10 7.04 -11.97
N SER A 21 5.01 6.76 -12.67
CA SER A 21 3.73 7.40 -12.41
C SER A 21 3.17 6.95 -11.05
N ARG A 22 2.54 7.90 -10.33
CA ARG A 22 1.89 7.60 -9.06
C ARG A 22 0.58 6.83 -9.21
N ILE A 23 0.18 6.54 -10.45
CA ILE A 23 -1.04 5.81 -10.75
C ILE A 23 -0.96 4.35 -10.25
N PHE A 24 0.22 3.89 -9.83
CA PHE A 24 0.37 2.55 -9.28
C PHE A 24 -0.55 2.30 -8.08
N PHE A 25 -0.79 3.32 -7.27
CA PHE A 25 -1.62 3.18 -6.08
C PHE A 25 -3.09 2.92 -6.43
N PRO A 26 -3.77 3.76 -7.24
CA PRO A 26 -5.14 3.43 -7.66
C PRO A 26 -5.23 2.12 -8.45
N LEU A 27 -4.20 1.77 -9.22
CA LEU A 27 -4.17 0.47 -9.88
C LEU A 27 -4.18 -0.66 -8.87
N ALA A 28 -3.30 -0.61 -7.88
CA ALA A 28 -3.22 -1.66 -6.86
C ALA A 28 -4.53 -1.79 -6.08
N ARG A 29 -5.17 -0.67 -5.77
CA ARG A 29 -6.47 -0.68 -5.08
C ARG A 29 -7.52 -1.41 -5.89
N LEU A 30 -7.61 -1.13 -7.18
CA LEU A 30 -8.57 -1.80 -8.05
C LEU A 30 -8.25 -3.28 -8.19
N GLN A 31 -6.98 -3.62 -8.33
CA GLN A 31 -6.56 -5.02 -8.39
C GLN A 31 -6.98 -5.78 -7.12
N ALA A 32 -6.77 -5.17 -5.95
CA ALA A 32 -7.16 -5.78 -4.68
C ALA A 32 -8.68 -5.94 -4.59
N GLU A 33 -9.45 -4.94 -5.03
CA GLU A 33 -10.91 -5.02 -5.03
C GLU A 33 -11.43 -6.14 -5.94
N GLU A 34 -10.73 -6.42 -7.02
CA GLU A 34 -11.10 -7.49 -7.95
C GLU A 34 -10.52 -8.85 -7.56
N GLY A 35 -9.89 -8.96 -6.39
CA GLY A 35 -9.33 -10.21 -5.91
C GLY A 35 -7.99 -10.58 -6.52
N GLN A 36 -7.38 -9.68 -7.29
CA GLN A 36 -6.07 -9.90 -7.88
C GLN A 36 -4.98 -9.53 -6.88
N LEU A 37 -4.87 -10.29 -5.81
CA LEU A 37 -4.04 -9.93 -4.66
C LEU A 37 -2.55 -9.95 -4.96
N VAL A 38 -2.08 -10.98 -5.68
CA VAL A 38 -0.67 -11.07 -6.05
C VAL A 38 -0.28 -9.91 -6.97
N ALA A 39 -1.14 -9.60 -7.94
CA ALA A 39 -0.91 -8.48 -8.85
C ALA A 39 -0.86 -7.16 -8.08
N ALA A 40 -1.77 -6.97 -7.12
CA ALA A 40 -1.81 -5.75 -6.31
C ALA A 40 -0.53 -5.59 -5.49
N VAL A 41 -0.06 -6.67 -4.87
CA VAL A 41 1.19 -6.63 -4.10
C VAL A 41 2.37 -6.27 -5.00
N ASN A 42 2.46 -6.90 -6.17
CA ASN A 42 3.55 -6.60 -7.11
C ASN A 42 3.50 -5.15 -7.57
N THR A 43 2.31 -4.64 -7.88
CA THR A 43 2.14 -3.24 -8.29
C THR A 43 2.62 -2.28 -7.19
N LEU A 44 2.25 -2.57 -5.93
CA LEU A 44 2.65 -1.74 -4.80
C LEU A 44 4.17 -1.78 -4.59
N GLN A 45 4.76 -2.97 -4.65
CA GLN A 45 6.21 -3.11 -4.45
C GLN A 45 7.00 -2.34 -5.52
N GLN A 46 6.59 -2.44 -6.77
CA GLN A 46 7.26 -1.72 -7.85
C GLN A 46 7.08 -0.22 -7.72
N GLY A 47 5.87 0.23 -7.40
CA GLY A 47 5.61 1.66 -7.21
C GLY A 47 6.33 2.23 -6.00
N LEU A 48 6.40 1.48 -4.91
CA LEU A 48 7.09 1.93 -3.70
C LEU A 48 8.60 1.99 -3.89
N ALA A 49 9.16 1.21 -4.80
CA ALA A 49 10.58 1.32 -5.13
C ALA A 49 10.90 2.71 -5.71
N LYS A 50 9.95 3.32 -6.41
CA LYS A 50 10.11 4.65 -6.99
C LYS A 50 9.56 5.76 -6.09
N HIS A 51 8.62 5.44 -5.23
CA HIS A 51 7.99 6.39 -4.32
C HIS A 51 7.98 5.83 -2.91
N PRO A 52 9.16 5.70 -2.27
CA PRO A 52 9.25 5.02 -0.96
C PRO A 52 8.53 5.75 0.16
N ASP A 53 8.25 7.03 -0.02
CA ASP A 53 7.55 7.85 0.96
C ASP A 53 6.02 7.87 0.79
N HIS A 54 5.49 7.06 -0.12
CA HIS A 54 4.05 6.98 -0.35
C HIS A 54 3.41 6.11 0.74
N VAL A 55 3.02 6.75 1.84
CA VAL A 55 2.58 6.02 3.04
C VAL A 55 1.26 5.27 2.82
N GLU A 56 0.32 5.86 2.09
CA GLU A 56 -0.95 5.18 1.82
C GLU A 56 -0.74 3.86 1.06
N ALA A 57 0.20 3.85 0.12
CA ALA A 57 0.53 2.63 -0.60
C ALA A 57 1.16 1.58 0.33
N ARG A 58 2.01 2.01 1.27
CA ARG A 58 2.58 1.07 2.24
C ARG A 58 1.53 0.50 3.17
N LEU A 59 0.57 1.32 3.59
CA LEU A 59 -0.53 0.83 4.42
C LEU A 59 -1.37 -0.22 3.69
N LEU A 60 -1.65 0.02 2.42
CA LEU A 60 -2.37 -0.97 1.63
C LEU A 60 -1.57 -2.25 1.49
N LEU A 61 -0.27 -2.14 1.24
CA LEU A 61 0.61 -3.31 1.13
C LEU A 61 0.62 -4.11 2.44
N VAL A 62 0.78 -3.43 3.57
CA VAL A 62 0.75 -4.09 4.89
C VAL A 62 -0.57 -4.83 5.09
N ASP A 63 -1.69 -4.17 4.77
CA ASP A 63 -3.01 -4.77 4.91
C ASP A 63 -3.15 -6.05 4.09
N LEU A 64 -2.71 -6.00 2.82
CA LEU A 64 -2.80 -7.15 1.94
C LEU A 64 -1.90 -8.31 2.41
N LEU A 65 -0.69 -7.98 2.85
CA LEU A 65 0.24 -9.01 3.32
C LEU A 65 -0.27 -9.68 4.59
N PHE A 66 -0.78 -8.92 5.55
CA PHE A 66 -1.31 -9.50 6.80
C PHE A 66 -2.56 -10.35 6.54
N LYS A 67 -3.43 -9.90 5.68
CA LYS A 67 -4.71 -10.60 5.46
C LYS A 67 -4.59 -11.80 4.54
N HIS A 68 -3.68 -11.75 3.57
CA HIS A 68 -3.77 -12.69 2.46
C HIS A 68 -2.47 -13.39 2.12
N MET A 69 -1.32 -12.94 2.63
CA MET A 69 -0.05 -13.46 2.17
C MET A 69 0.93 -13.76 3.32
N ASP A 70 2.04 -13.07 3.39
CA ASP A 70 3.15 -13.41 4.27
C ASP A 70 3.29 -12.38 5.39
N THR A 71 3.09 -12.83 6.64
CA THR A 71 3.23 -11.95 7.80
C THR A 71 4.67 -11.46 8.00
N ARG A 72 5.65 -12.21 7.50
CA ARG A 72 7.05 -11.79 7.59
C ARG A 72 7.31 -10.55 6.73
N GLU A 73 6.81 -10.54 5.50
CA GLU A 73 6.93 -9.37 4.64
C GLU A 73 6.14 -8.19 5.20
N ALA A 74 4.96 -8.46 5.77
CA ALA A 74 4.17 -7.43 6.43
C ALA A 74 4.95 -6.80 7.59
N GLN A 75 5.64 -7.61 8.38
CA GLN A 75 6.44 -7.11 9.49
C GLN A 75 7.57 -6.21 9.00
N THR A 76 8.20 -6.58 7.89
CA THR A 76 9.25 -5.74 7.29
C THR A 76 8.71 -4.37 6.92
N GLU A 77 7.52 -4.31 6.35
CA GLU A 77 6.89 -3.04 5.99
C GLU A 77 6.52 -2.21 7.22
N VAL A 78 6.03 -2.86 8.27
CA VAL A 78 5.73 -2.17 9.54
C VAL A 78 7.00 -1.57 10.14
N ASP A 79 8.10 -2.33 10.12
CA ASP A 79 9.38 -1.84 10.62
C ASP A 79 9.87 -0.63 9.83
N TYR A 80 9.69 -0.64 8.52
CA TYR A 80 10.05 0.51 7.68
C TYR A 80 9.22 1.73 8.06
N LEU A 81 7.91 1.56 8.23
CA LEU A 81 7.03 2.66 8.64
C LEU A 81 7.43 3.21 9.99
N GLY A 82 7.81 2.34 10.93
CA GLY A 82 8.27 2.76 12.23
C GLY A 82 9.51 3.65 12.16
N LYS A 83 10.46 3.29 11.30
CA LYS A 83 11.67 4.09 11.10
C LYS A 83 11.34 5.43 10.44
N LEU A 84 10.43 5.43 9.49
CA LEU A 84 10.01 6.65 8.81
C LEU A 84 9.37 7.63 9.79
N PHE A 85 8.48 7.13 10.65
CA PHE A 85 7.83 7.95 11.68
C PHE A 85 8.83 8.49 12.69
N ALA A 86 9.81 7.69 13.09
CA ALA A 86 10.83 8.13 14.04
C ALA A 86 11.68 9.25 13.45
N SER A 87 11.91 9.26 12.15
CA SER A 87 12.68 10.30 11.47
C SER A 87 11.89 11.58 11.30
N TYR A 88 10.57 11.53 11.31
CA TYR A 88 9.71 12.70 11.07
C TYR A 88 8.59 12.76 12.10
N PRO A 89 8.87 13.31 13.29
CA PRO A 89 7.86 13.36 14.37
C PRO A 89 6.54 14.03 13.98
N SER A 90 6.58 15.11 13.20
CA SER A 90 5.36 15.78 12.76
C SER A 90 4.53 14.90 11.85
N PHE A 91 5.19 14.10 11.06
CA PHE A 91 4.55 13.12 10.19
C PHE A 91 3.84 12.05 11.02
N TRP A 92 4.49 11.59 12.09
CA TRP A 92 3.91 10.63 13.02
C TRP A 92 2.59 11.15 13.61
N LEU A 93 2.58 12.40 14.06
CA LEU A 93 1.37 13.00 14.63
C LEU A 93 0.22 13.02 13.62
N ALA A 94 0.52 13.33 12.36
CA ALA A 94 -0.50 13.34 11.31
C ALA A 94 -1.02 11.92 11.03
N TRP A 95 -0.16 10.93 11.10
CA TRP A 95 -0.50 9.55 10.74
C TRP A 95 -1.11 8.77 11.89
N SER A 96 -0.84 9.13 13.13
CA SER A 96 -1.37 8.41 14.28
C SER A 96 -2.90 8.40 14.29
N SER A 97 -3.52 9.51 13.88
CA SER A 97 -4.98 9.57 13.84
C SER A 97 -5.56 8.72 12.70
N ARG A 98 -4.82 8.60 11.59
CA ARG A 98 -5.24 7.72 10.49
C ARG A 98 -5.09 6.25 10.86
N LEU A 99 -4.01 5.90 11.52
CA LEU A 99 -3.79 4.52 11.97
C LEU A 99 -4.86 4.10 12.96
N ALA A 100 -5.32 5.02 13.80
CA ALA A 100 -6.38 4.74 14.76
C ALA A 100 -7.70 4.34 14.09
N SER A 101 -7.91 4.71 12.84
CA SER A 101 -9.11 4.34 12.10
C SER A 101 -9.01 2.99 11.40
N VAL A 102 -7.83 2.33 11.47
CA VAL A 102 -7.59 1.03 10.85
C VAL A 102 -7.65 -0.04 11.93
N PRO A 103 -8.69 -0.91 11.94
CA PRO A 103 -8.89 -1.85 13.05
C PRO A 103 -7.69 -2.74 13.38
N ALA A 104 -7.02 -3.26 12.35
CA ALA A 104 -5.85 -4.12 12.56
C ALA A 104 -4.70 -3.38 13.23
N MET A 105 -4.52 -2.11 12.89
CA MET A 105 -3.47 -1.27 13.48
C MET A 105 -3.84 -0.83 14.89
N GLN A 106 -5.12 -0.63 15.18
CA GLN A 106 -5.59 -0.34 16.53
C GLN A 106 -5.24 -1.48 17.48
N ASP A 107 -5.49 -2.71 17.06
CA ASP A 107 -5.17 -3.89 17.87
C ASP A 107 -3.67 -3.96 18.14
N ALA A 108 -2.85 -3.72 17.12
CA ALA A 108 -1.41 -3.72 17.28
C ALA A 108 -0.92 -2.61 18.22
N SER A 109 -1.55 -1.44 18.17
CA SER A 109 -1.15 -0.31 19.02
C SER A 109 -1.57 -0.49 20.48
N LEU A 110 -2.60 -1.31 20.73
CA LEU A 110 -3.07 -1.59 22.10
C LEU A 110 -2.26 -2.70 22.76
N ALA A 111 -1.59 -3.50 21.98
CA ALA A 111 -0.75 -4.56 22.50
C ALA A 111 0.57 -4.02 23.01
#